data_8f48e825f024cc6156865d6e8d5366ec
#
_entry.id   8f48e825f024cc6156865d6e8d5366ec
#
_cell.length_a   1.000
_cell.length_b   1.000
_cell.length_c   1.000
_cell.angle_alpha   90.00
_cell.angle_beta   90.00
_cell.angle_gamma   90.00
#
_symmetry.space_group_name_H-M   'P 1'
#
loop_
_entity.id
_entity.type
_entity.pdbx_description
1 polymer ?
#
loop_
_entity_poly.entity_id
_entity_poly.type
_entity_poly.pdbx_seq_one_letter_code
_entity_poly.pdbx_strand_id
1 'polypeptide(L)'
;MHTAYLIPGYGIPDNILKDKAYRRYLTHAFDAIAHETKGMHREPPHIIFSGGPTDCRKPFKRTEAREMIRLFRLLTNRSSARSRARTWQLIPETRALSTVENLVYTKTLLQKHRIKARRLHIFCEYTRRRRVGILARKAFGPRYSIAVRAIDFDTGPNRFAAPNFLRHKERAELLEARKALESSSAAQRHHRLMQDKIRFLRNARNMSHSEAVARWWTSQIQRTTHD
;
A
#
# COMPACT_ATOMS: atom_id res chain seq x y z
N MET A 1 -18.80 12.57 -11.02
CA MET A 1 -18.56 11.22 -10.47
C MET A 1 -17.35 11.33 -9.54
N HIS A 2 -17.52 11.07 -8.23
CA HIS A 2 -16.46 11.25 -7.25
C HIS A 2 -15.36 10.22 -7.41
N THR A 3 -14.13 10.69 -7.41
CA THR A 3 -12.92 9.86 -7.47
C THR A 3 -12.23 9.87 -6.11
N ALA A 4 -11.87 8.70 -5.61
CA ALA A 4 -10.95 8.56 -4.48
C ALA A 4 -9.61 8.00 -4.96
N TYR A 5 -8.56 8.34 -4.23
CA TYR A 5 -7.20 7.90 -4.51
C TYR A 5 -6.70 7.05 -3.34
N LEU A 6 -6.16 5.88 -3.64
CA LEU A 6 -5.54 5.00 -2.65
C LEU A 6 -4.04 4.93 -2.91
N ILE A 7 -3.27 5.26 -1.90
CA ILE A 7 -1.80 5.19 -1.89
C ILE A 7 -1.40 4.17 -0.81
N PRO A 8 -1.24 2.88 -1.16
CA PRO A 8 -0.79 1.86 -0.22
C PRO A 8 0.67 2.06 0.17
N GLY A 9 1.00 1.67 1.39
CA GLY A 9 2.38 1.65 1.86
C GLY A 9 3.24 0.57 1.22
N TYR A 10 4.54 0.76 1.33
CA TYR A 10 5.58 -0.09 0.75
C TYR A 10 6.69 -0.41 1.78
N GLY A 11 6.29 -0.63 3.02
CA GLY A 11 7.20 -0.77 4.17
C GLY A 11 7.68 0.56 4.73
N ILE A 12 8.13 0.57 5.98
CA ILE A 12 8.62 1.80 6.63
C ILE A 12 10.14 1.86 6.53
N PRO A 13 10.70 2.83 5.79
CA PRO A 13 12.15 3.04 5.73
C PRO A 13 12.65 3.68 7.04
N ASP A 14 13.95 3.71 7.21
CA ASP A 14 14.59 4.32 8.37
C ASP A 14 14.16 5.77 8.57
N ASN A 15 14.22 6.53 7.49
CA ASN A 15 13.77 7.90 7.44
C ASN A 15 13.07 8.15 6.09
N ILE A 16 11.74 8.24 6.13
CA ILE A 16 10.95 8.43 4.92
C ILE A 16 11.26 9.75 4.21
N LEU A 17 11.67 10.79 4.93
CA LEU A 17 12.00 12.09 4.33
C LEU A 17 13.30 12.06 3.50
N LYS A 18 14.18 11.10 3.77
CA LYS A 18 15.44 10.87 3.03
C LYS A 18 15.34 9.73 2.02
N ASP A 19 14.25 8.95 2.04
CA ASP A 19 14.07 7.80 1.18
C ASP A 19 13.73 8.22 -0.25
N LYS A 20 14.64 7.94 -1.17
CA LYS A 20 14.51 8.31 -2.59
C LYS A 20 13.36 7.59 -3.28
N ALA A 21 13.11 6.30 -2.96
CA ALA A 21 12.05 5.52 -3.56
C ALA A 21 10.67 6.02 -3.12
N TYR A 22 10.46 6.28 -1.83
CA TYR A 22 9.21 6.88 -1.36
C TYR A 22 9.00 8.29 -1.90
N ARG A 23 10.06 9.09 -1.97
CA ARG A 23 9.96 10.44 -2.57
C ARG A 23 9.49 10.34 -4.02
N ARG A 24 10.11 9.48 -4.84
CA ARG A 24 9.71 9.24 -6.22
C ARG A 24 8.26 8.76 -6.30
N TYR A 25 7.90 7.76 -5.50
CA TYR A 25 6.54 7.21 -5.44
C TYR A 25 5.49 8.29 -5.16
N LEU A 26 5.67 9.05 -4.07
CA LEU A 26 4.71 10.05 -3.63
C LEU A 26 4.70 11.29 -4.54
N THR A 27 5.81 11.66 -5.18
CA THR A 27 5.85 12.72 -6.19
C THR A 27 5.00 12.32 -7.39
N HIS A 28 5.19 11.13 -7.96
CA HIS A 28 4.36 10.66 -9.07
C HIS A 28 2.87 10.56 -8.72
N ALA A 29 2.55 10.09 -7.51
CA ALA A 29 1.16 10.08 -7.04
C ALA A 29 0.60 11.49 -6.92
N PHE A 30 1.36 12.43 -6.35
CA PHE A 30 0.98 13.84 -6.25
C PHE A 30 0.73 14.47 -7.63
N ASP A 31 1.66 14.31 -8.56
CA ASP A 31 1.57 14.91 -9.90
C ASP A 31 0.35 14.39 -10.66
N ALA A 32 0.09 13.08 -10.58
CA ALA A 32 -1.08 12.46 -11.20
C ALA A 32 -2.39 13.02 -10.60
N ILE A 33 -2.49 13.13 -9.27
CA ILE A 33 -3.66 13.69 -8.60
C ILE A 33 -3.82 15.16 -8.93
N ALA A 34 -2.73 15.92 -8.90
CA ALA A 34 -2.75 17.36 -9.22
C ALA A 34 -3.20 17.61 -10.67
N HIS A 35 -2.76 16.79 -11.61
CA HIS A 35 -3.19 16.85 -13.00
C HIS A 35 -4.69 16.55 -13.15
N GLU A 36 -5.16 15.44 -12.56
CA GLU A 36 -6.56 15.01 -12.67
C GLU A 36 -7.55 15.94 -11.98
N THR A 37 -7.11 16.61 -10.92
CA THR A 37 -7.94 17.55 -10.16
C THR A 37 -7.84 19.00 -10.66
N LYS A 38 -7.07 19.24 -11.73
CA LYS A 38 -6.99 20.56 -12.36
C LYS A 38 -8.37 20.93 -12.93
N GLY A 39 -8.93 22.04 -12.47
CA GLY A 39 -10.27 22.50 -12.89
C GLY A 39 -11.46 21.90 -12.11
N MET A 40 -11.23 20.99 -11.18
CA MET A 40 -12.28 20.49 -10.30
C MET A 40 -12.48 21.47 -9.12
N HIS A 41 -13.47 22.35 -9.21
CA HIS A 41 -13.73 23.37 -8.19
C HIS A 41 -14.75 22.96 -7.12
N ARG A 42 -15.50 21.86 -7.33
CA ARG A 42 -16.68 21.58 -6.47
C ARG A 42 -16.39 20.73 -5.23
N GLU A 43 -15.48 19.77 -5.29
CA GLU A 43 -15.19 18.90 -4.13
C GLU A 43 -13.72 18.51 -4.08
N PRO A 44 -13.09 18.62 -2.90
CA PRO A 44 -11.69 18.20 -2.73
C PRO A 44 -11.57 16.68 -2.88
N PRO A 45 -10.49 16.18 -3.50
CA PRO A 45 -10.26 14.75 -3.63
C PRO A 45 -9.98 14.11 -2.26
N HIS A 46 -10.51 12.90 -2.07
CA HIS A 46 -10.17 12.05 -0.93
C HIS A 46 -8.96 11.19 -1.29
N ILE A 47 -7.87 11.37 -0.55
CA ILE A 47 -6.62 10.64 -0.75
C ILE A 47 -6.38 9.79 0.49
N ILE A 48 -6.54 8.47 0.34
CA ILE A 48 -6.37 7.50 1.40
C ILE A 48 -4.93 6.98 1.35
N PHE A 49 -4.18 7.20 2.42
CA PHE A 49 -2.89 6.58 2.65
C PHE A 49 -3.12 5.35 3.52
N SER A 50 -2.82 4.16 3.01
CA SER A 50 -3.11 2.93 3.72
C SER A 50 -1.83 2.14 3.99
N GLY A 51 -1.67 1.77 5.26
CA GLY A 51 -0.56 0.96 5.75
C GLY A 51 -0.35 1.11 7.25
N GLY A 52 -0.26 -0.02 7.91
CA GLY A 52 -0.22 -0.17 9.35
C GLY A 52 1.19 -0.12 9.96
N PRO A 53 1.36 -0.68 11.18
CA PRO A 53 2.61 -0.63 11.94
C PRO A 53 3.60 -1.70 11.47
N THR A 54 4.08 -1.59 10.23
CA THR A 54 5.09 -2.48 9.65
C THR A 54 6.52 -2.08 10.01
N ASP A 55 6.69 -1.16 10.93
CA ASP A 55 8.00 -0.68 11.40
C ASP A 55 8.82 -1.82 12.01
N CYS A 56 10.00 -2.08 11.44
CA CYS A 56 10.94 -3.09 11.94
C CYS A 56 12.01 -2.50 12.90
N ARG A 57 11.91 -1.21 13.25
CA ARG A 57 12.81 -0.53 14.18
C ARG A 57 12.09 -0.11 15.45
N LYS A 58 12.77 -0.27 16.58
CA LYS A 58 12.25 0.24 17.87
C LYS A 58 12.03 1.76 17.77
N PRO A 59 10.99 2.29 18.38
CA PRO A 59 10.03 1.65 19.30
C PRO A 59 8.81 1.00 18.61
N PHE A 60 8.85 0.67 17.27
CA PHE A 60 7.79 0.00 16.48
C PHE A 60 6.43 0.75 16.46
N LYS A 61 6.45 2.07 16.62
CA LYS A 61 5.24 2.90 16.77
C LYS A 61 4.81 3.60 15.48
N ARG A 62 5.65 3.57 14.44
CA ARG A 62 5.34 4.25 13.17
C ARG A 62 4.38 3.41 12.33
N THR A 63 3.47 4.08 11.62
CA THR A 63 2.62 3.45 10.60
C THR A 63 2.96 3.99 9.22
N GLU A 64 2.88 3.14 8.20
CA GLU A 64 3.17 3.54 6.81
C GLU A 64 2.32 4.73 6.40
N ALA A 65 1.02 4.70 6.70
CA ALA A 65 0.08 5.76 6.34
C ALA A 65 0.50 7.13 6.91
N ARG A 66 0.88 7.20 8.18
CA ARG A 66 1.29 8.47 8.81
C ARG A 66 2.61 8.98 8.25
N GLU A 67 3.59 8.10 8.06
CA GLU A 67 4.87 8.47 7.47
C GLU A 67 4.70 8.97 6.02
N MET A 68 3.87 8.29 5.22
CA MET A 68 3.56 8.75 3.85
C MET A 68 2.89 10.13 3.85
N ILE A 69 1.91 10.38 4.71
CA ILE A 69 1.26 11.69 4.82
C ILE A 69 2.27 12.78 5.20
N ARG A 70 3.20 12.47 6.12
CA ARG A 70 4.25 13.41 6.51
C ARG A 70 5.13 13.82 5.32
N LEU A 71 5.59 12.87 4.52
CA LEU A 71 6.37 13.16 3.31
C LEU A 71 5.51 13.85 2.25
N PHE A 72 4.28 13.40 2.03
CA PHE A 72 3.38 13.96 1.03
C PHE A 72 3.07 15.45 1.30
N ARG A 73 2.82 15.82 2.56
CA ARG A 73 2.64 17.23 2.95
C ARG A 73 3.87 18.09 2.67
N LEU A 74 5.07 17.54 2.87
CA LEU A 74 6.32 18.23 2.54
C LEU A 74 6.44 18.49 1.04
N LEU A 75 6.08 17.51 0.20
CA LEU A 75 6.09 17.62 -1.26
C LEU A 75 5.05 18.65 -1.73
N THR A 76 3.83 18.59 -1.20
CA THR A 76 2.75 19.51 -1.56
C THR A 76 3.09 20.97 -1.20
N ASN A 77 3.73 21.19 -0.05
CA ASN A 77 4.11 22.54 0.39
C ASN A 77 5.19 23.22 -0.49
N ARG A 78 5.96 22.43 -1.22
CA ARG A 78 7.00 22.91 -2.13
C ARG A 78 6.54 23.02 -3.59
N SER A 79 5.32 22.60 -3.88
CA SER A 79 4.76 22.57 -5.23
C SER A 79 4.07 23.90 -5.60
N SER A 80 4.06 24.24 -6.88
CA SER A 80 3.22 25.29 -7.45
C SER A 80 1.71 25.02 -7.28
N ALA A 81 1.30 23.76 -7.08
CA ALA A 81 -0.08 23.37 -6.77
C ALA A 81 -0.43 23.46 -5.27
N ARG A 82 0.41 24.08 -4.43
CA ARG A 82 0.25 24.15 -2.97
C ARG A 82 -1.12 24.64 -2.52
N SER A 83 -1.62 25.72 -3.09
CA SER A 83 -2.93 26.30 -2.73
C SER A 83 -4.05 25.30 -2.92
N ARG A 84 -4.08 24.61 -4.05
CA ARG A 84 -5.07 23.57 -4.33
C ARG A 84 -4.87 22.32 -3.46
N ALA A 85 -3.63 21.87 -3.28
CA ALA A 85 -3.33 20.68 -2.49
C ALA A 85 -3.69 20.84 -1.00
N ARG A 86 -3.80 22.05 -0.48
CA ARG A 86 -4.28 22.34 0.89
C ARG A 86 -5.74 21.98 1.11
N THR A 87 -6.56 21.94 0.06
CA THR A 87 -7.97 21.54 0.17
C THR A 87 -8.16 20.02 0.15
N TRP A 88 -7.15 19.24 -0.23
CA TRP A 88 -7.24 17.79 -0.34
C TRP A 88 -7.44 17.13 1.01
N GLN A 89 -8.33 16.14 1.05
CA GLN A 89 -8.60 15.37 2.25
C GLN A 89 -7.65 14.18 2.34
N LEU A 90 -6.63 14.29 3.18
CA LEU A 90 -5.65 13.22 3.41
C LEU A 90 -6.10 12.34 4.57
N ILE A 91 -6.46 11.10 4.28
CA ILE A 91 -7.07 10.18 5.24
C ILE A 91 -6.11 9.02 5.51
N PRO A 92 -5.64 8.84 6.77
CA PRO A 92 -4.80 7.71 7.13
C PRO A 92 -5.66 6.47 7.43
N GLU A 93 -5.36 5.36 6.79
CA GLU A 93 -5.73 4.02 7.21
C GLU A 93 -4.47 3.37 7.81
N THR A 94 -4.48 3.07 9.11
CA THR A 94 -3.26 2.74 9.88
C THR A 94 -3.21 1.31 10.41
N ARG A 95 -4.09 0.40 9.96
CA ARG A 95 -4.18 -0.98 10.46
C ARG A 95 -3.68 -2.04 9.49
N ALA A 96 -3.72 -1.75 8.20
CA ALA A 96 -3.41 -2.71 7.16
C ALA A 96 -1.94 -3.16 7.18
N LEU A 97 -1.70 -4.46 7.14
CA LEU A 97 -0.38 -5.09 7.14
C LEU A 97 -0.05 -5.73 5.78
N SER A 98 -0.98 -5.70 4.83
CA SER A 98 -0.85 -6.34 3.52
C SER A 98 -1.64 -5.60 2.44
N THR A 99 -1.37 -5.94 1.17
CA THR A 99 -2.09 -5.37 0.03
C THR A 99 -3.61 -5.62 0.11
N VAL A 100 -4.04 -6.82 0.50
CA VAL A 100 -5.47 -7.13 0.59
C VAL A 100 -6.13 -6.33 1.71
N GLU A 101 -5.47 -6.17 2.84
CA GLU A 101 -5.97 -5.36 3.94
C GLU A 101 -6.03 -3.88 3.60
N ASN A 102 -5.04 -3.35 2.88
CA ASN A 102 -5.10 -1.99 2.35
C ASN A 102 -6.40 -1.75 1.55
N LEU A 103 -6.79 -2.71 0.72
CA LEU A 103 -8.00 -2.62 -0.10
C LEU A 103 -9.28 -2.75 0.75
N VAL A 104 -9.35 -3.77 1.60
CA VAL A 104 -10.54 -4.05 2.43
C VAL A 104 -10.79 -2.93 3.43
N TYR A 105 -9.74 -2.47 4.13
CA TYR A 105 -9.89 -1.40 5.12
C TYR A 105 -10.15 -0.04 4.47
N THR A 106 -9.60 0.21 3.27
CA THR A 106 -9.98 1.38 2.48
C THR A 106 -11.45 1.36 2.11
N LYS A 107 -11.98 0.21 1.65
CA LYS A 107 -13.43 0.08 1.35
C LYS A 107 -14.28 0.38 2.59
N THR A 108 -13.93 -0.21 3.73
CA THR A 108 -14.62 0.03 5.01
C THR A 108 -14.55 1.52 5.41
N LEU A 109 -13.38 2.15 5.21
CA LEU A 109 -13.19 3.57 5.53
C LEU A 109 -14.04 4.47 4.62
N LEU A 110 -14.10 4.20 3.31
CA LEU A 110 -14.98 4.93 2.38
C LEU A 110 -16.45 4.84 2.81
N GLN A 111 -16.89 3.65 3.22
CA GLN A 111 -18.26 3.42 3.73
C GLN A 111 -18.50 4.18 5.04
N LYS A 112 -17.60 4.04 6.02
CA LYS A 112 -17.71 4.69 7.34
C LYS A 112 -17.79 6.22 7.22
N HIS A 113 -16.99 6.81 6.35
CA HIS A 113 -16.99 8.27 6.12
C HIS A 113 -18.03 8.71 5.09
N ARG A 114 -18.90 7.80 4.61
CA ARG A 114 -19.92 8.09 3.60
C ARG A 114 -19.37 8.75 2.33
N ILE A 115 -18.13 8.40 1.95
CA ILE A 115 -17.49 8.92 0.75
C ILE A 115 -18.09 8.23 -0.46
N LYS A 116 -18.85 8.98 -1.26
CA LYS A 116 -19.59 8.47 -2.44
C LYS A 116 -18.69 8.31 -3.67
N ALA A 117 -17.46 7.82 -3.50
CA ALA A 117 -16.56 7.53 -4.62
C ALA A 117 -17.01 6.28 -5.36
N ARG A 118 -17.15 6.38 -6.68
CA ARG A 118 -17.39 5.22 -7.58
C ARG A 118 -16.20 4.93 -8.48
N ARG A 119 -15.24 5.83 -8.55
CA ARG A 119 -13.95 5.65 -9.21
C ARG A 119 -12.86 5.61 -8.16
N LEU A 120 -12.02 4.58 -8.22
CA LEU A 120 -10.88 4.44 -7.32
C LEU A 120 -9.59 4.32 -8.13
N HIS A 121 -8.68 5.26 -7.97
CA HIS A 121 -7.33 5.20 -8.50
C HIS A 121 -6.41 4.64 -7.43
N ILE A 122 -5.72 3.54 -7.73
CA ILE A 122 -4.83 2.86 -6.79
C ILE A 122 -3.40 2.97 -7.32
N PHE A 123 -2.53 3.61 -6.56
CA PHE A 123 -1.11 3.66 -6.88
C PHE A 123 -0.40 2.42 -6.33
N CYS A 124 0.58 1.90 -7.05
CA CYS A 124 1.40 0.81 -6.55
C CYS A 124 2.74 0.77 -7.26
N GLU A 125 3.69 0.05 -6.68
CA GLU A 125 4.93 -0.32 -7.35
C GLU A 125 4.63 -1.23 -8.55
N TYR A 126 5.42 -1.08 -9.63
CA TYR A 126 5.16 -1.70 -10.94
C TYR A 126 4.99 -3.23 -10.87
N THR A 127 5.84 -3.93 -10.13
CA THR A 127 5.79 -5.39 -10.02
C THR A 127 4.50 -5.91 -9.37
N ARG A 128 3.84 -5.09 -8.54
CA ARG A 128 2.59 -5.42 -7.84
C ARG A 128 1.33 -5.14 -8.66
N ARG A 129 1.44 -4.48 -9.84
CA ARG A 129 0.29 -4.03 -10.64
C ARG A 129 -0.76 -5.09 -10.86
N ARG A 130 -0.33 -6.29 -11.31
CA ARG A 130 -1.24 -7.41 -11.60
C ARG A 130 -1.99 -7.85 -10.34
N ARG A 131 -1.27 -8.07 -9.24
CA ARG A 131 -1.84 -8.49 -7.94
C ARG A 131 -2.84 -7.46 -7.41
N VAL A 132 -2.44 -6.20 -7.36
CA VAL A 132 -3.30 -5.10 -6.91
C VAL A 132 -4.58 -5.01 -7.75
N GLY A 133 -4.47 -5.11 -9.06
CA GLY A 133 -5.64 -5.03 -9.95
C GLY A 133 -6.63 -6.18 -9.76
N ILE A 134 -6.15 -7.42 -9.59
CA ILE A 134 -7.00 -8.60 -9.33
C ILE A 134 -7.71 -8.45 -7.98
N LEU A 135 -6.95 -8.16 -6.92
CA LEU A 135 -7.48 -8.04 -5.57
C LEU A 135 -8.44 -6.86 -5.41
N ALA A 136 -8.15 -5.73 -6.04
CA ALA A 136 -9.01 -4.55 -5.98
C ALA A 136 -10.38 -4.83 -6.59
N ARG A 137 -10.43 -5.43 -7.79
CA ARG A 137 -11.72 -5.81 -8.40
C ARG A 137 -12.51 -6.77 -7.53
N LYS A 138 -11.86 -7.77 -6.92
CA LYS A 138 -12.53 -8.72 -6.00
C LYS A 138 -13.02 -8.02 -4.73
N ALA A 139 -12.21 -7.16 -4.12
CA ALA A 139 -12.55 -6.48 -2.87
C ALA A 139 -13.66 -5.43 -3.02
N PHE A 140 -13.60 -4.60 -4.07
CA PHE A 140 -14.54 -3.51 -4.26
C PHE A 140 -15.80 -3.94 -5.03
N GLY A 141 -15.70 -4.95 -5.89
CA GLY A 141 -16.81 -5.45 -6.72
C GLY A 141 -17.13 -4.55 -7.91
N PRO A 142 -18.17 -4.91 -8.70
CA PRO A 142 -18.47 -4.27 -9.99
C PRO A 142 -18.98 -2.83 -9.90
N ARG A 143 -19.39 -2.39 -8.71
CA ARG A 143 -19.88 -1.03 -8.50
C ARG A 143 -18.79 0.05 -8.56
N TYR A 144 -17.52 -0.37 -8.49
CA TYR A 144 -16.38 0.55 -8.53
C TYR A 144 -15.62 0.43 -9.85
N SER A 145 -15.37 1.57 -10.47
CA SER A 145 -14.40 1.67 -11.57
C SER A 145 -12.99 1.75 -10.97
N ILE A 146 -12.17 0.72 -11.19
CA ILE A 146 -10.82 0.59 -10.63
C ILE A 146 -9.78 0.92 -11.70
N ALA A 147 -8.94 1.92 -11.43
CA ALA A 147 -7.75 2.23 -12.21
C ALA A 147 -6.49 1.99 -11.36
N VAL A 148 -5.61 1.10 -11.80
CA VAL A 148 -4.32 0.84 -11.13
C VAL A 148 -3.21 1.59 -11.86
N ARG A 149 -2.55 2.50 -11.15
CA ARG A 149 -1.42 3.29 -11.62
C ARG A 149 -0.13 2.72 -11.05
N ALA A 150 0.57 2.01 -11.90
CA ALA A 150 1.86 1.42 -11.55
C ALA A 150 2.98 2.46 -11.73
N ILE A 151 3.82 2.58 -10.72
CA ILE A 151 4.96 3.48 -10.68
C ILE A 151 6.21 2.64 -10.47
N ASP A 152 7.17 2.78 -11.38
CA ASP A 152 8.47 2.17 -11.23
C ASP A 152 9.35 3.05 -10.34
N PHE A 153 9.48 2.70 -9.08
CA PHE A 153 10.27 3.45 -8.11
C PHE A 153 11.27 2.61 -7.31
N ASP A 154 11.20 1.28 -7.40
CA ASP A 154 12.02 0.36 -6.61
C ASP A 154 12.37 -0.93 -7.37
N THR A 155 12.47 -0.89 -8.71
CA THR A 155 12.80 -2.07 -9.53
C THR A 155 14.28 -2.34 -9.67
N GLY A 156 15.13 -1.40 -9.35
CA GLY A 156 16.59 -1.58 -9.29
C GLY A 156 16.96 -2.52 -8.15
N PRO A 157 17.71 -2.12 -7.12
CA PRO A 157 17.88 -2.91 -5.92
C PRO A 157 16.60 -2.89 -5.10
N ASN A 158 15.66 -3.80 -5.41
CA ASN A 158 14.41 -3.91 -4.67
C ASN A 158 14.71 -4.22 -3.20
N ARG A 159 14.30 -3.32 -2.29
CA ARG A 159 14.57 -3.43 -0.85
C ARG A 159 13.89 -4.61 -0.18
N PHE A 160 12.90 -5.24 -0.84
CA PHE A 160 12.07 -6.29 -0.24
C PHE A 160 12.25 -7.66 -0.85
N ALA A 161 12.87 -7.79 -2.02
CA ALA A 161 13.13 -9.09 -2.64
C ALA A 161 14.17 -9.00 -3.74
N ALA A 162 14.98 -10.04 -3.89
CA ALA A 162 15.83 -10.19 -5.06
C ALA A 162 14.97 -10.36 -6.34
N PRO A 163 15.39 -9.84 -7.50
CA PRO A 163 14.59 -9.84 -8.73
C PRO A 163 14.12 -11.22 -9.19
N ASN A 164 14.96 -12.24 -9.05
CA ASN A 164 14.64 -13.64 -9.39
C ASN A 164 13.58 -14.26 -8.45
N PHE A 165 13.53 -13.82 -7.20
CA PHE A 165 12.55 -14.27 -6.21
C PHE A 165 11.21 -13.52 -6.32
N LEU A 166 11.21 -12.32 -6.92
CA LEU A 166 10.06 -11.42 -6.92
C LEU A 166 8.80 -12.04 -7.54
N ARG A 167 8.95 -12.79 -8.65
CA ARG A 167 7.82 -13.46 -9.32
C ARG A 167 7.15 -14.51 -8.43
N HIS A 168 7.94 -15.34 -7.75
CA HIS A 168 7.43 -16.36 -6.83
C HIS A 168 6.71 -15.73 -5.64
N LYS A 169 7.33 -14.70 -5.06
CA LYS A 169 6.74 -13.91 -3.98
C LYS A 169 5.39 -13.30 -4.38
N GLU A 170 5.31 -12.62 -5.52
CA GLU A 170 4.07 -11.98 -5.98
C GLU A 170 2.96 -13.02 -6.25
N ARG A 171 3.30 -14.21 -6.75
CA ARG A 171 2.35 -15.30 -6.94
C ARG A 171 1.84 -15.84 -5.60
N ALA A 172 2.72 -16.10 -4.64
CA ALA A 172 2.37 -16.58 -3.32
C ALA A 172 1.50 -15.56 -2.56
N GLU A 173 1.90 -14.28 -2.57
CA GLU A 173 1.10 -13.20 -1.97
C GLU A 173 -0.28 -13.05 -2.61
N LEU A 174 -0.41 -13.27 -3.92
CA LEU A 174 -1.71 -13.24 -4.59
C LEU A 174 -2.61 -14.39 -4.13
N LEU A 175 -2.08 -15.59 -4.05
CA LEU A 175 -2.84 -16.77 -3.61
C LEU A 175 -3.35 -16.59 -2.18
N GLU A 176 -2.47 -16.24 -1.25
CA GLU A 176 -2.84 -15.97 0.14
C GLU A 176 -3.87 -14.83 0.28
N ALA A 177 -3.66 -13.74 -0.45
CA ALA A 177 -4.59 -12.62 -0.41
C ALA A 177 -5.97 -12.94 -1.01
N ARG A 178 -6.04 -13.84 -2.00
CA ARG A 178 -7.32 -14.30 -2.57
C ARG A 178 -8.11 -15.13 -1.55
N LYS A 179 -7.44 -16.04 -0.81
CA LYS A 179 -8.06 -16.79 0.29
C LYS A 179 -8.62 -15.84 1.36
N ALA A 180 -7.89 -14.80 1.72
CA ALA A 180 -8.33 -13.81 2.70
C ALA A 180 -9.64 -13.07 2.33
N LEU A 181 -10.00 -13.06 1.04
CA LEU A 181 -11.25 -12.44 0.56
C LEU A 181 -12.45 -13.41 0.51
N GLU A 182 -12.29 -14.66 0.96
CA GLU A 182 -13.34 -15.68 0.88
C GLU A 182 -14.27 -15.65 2.09
N SER A 183 -13.73 -15.36 3.27
CA SER A 183 -14.53 -15.29 4.51
C SER A 183 -13.87 -14.42 5.58
N SER A 184 -14.63 -14.02 6.59
CA SER A 184 -14.11 -13.28 7.74
C SER A 184 -13.08 -14.08 8.52
N SER A 185 -13.25 -15.40 8.65
CA SER A 185 -12.27 -16.27 9.31
C SER A 185 -10.96 -16.36 8.52
N ALA A 186 -11.04 -16.44 7.20
CA ALA A 186 -9.86 -16.41 6.33
C ALA A 186 -9.13 -15.07 6.40
N ALA A 187 -9.86 -13.96 6.43
CA ALA A 187 -9.28 -12.62 6.63
C ALA A 187 -8.54 -12.52 7.98
N GLN A 188 -9.11 -13.06 9.05
CA GLN A 188 -8.46 -13.08 10.37
C GLN A 188 -7.19 -13.96 10.39
N ARG A 189 -7.22 -15.14 9.72
CA ARG A 189 -6.02 -15.98 9.57
C ARG A 189 -4.92 -15.25 8.82
N HIS A 190 -5.29 -14.57 7.72
CA HIS A 190 -4.34 -13.77 6.95
C HIS A 190 -3.74 -12.63 7.78
N HIS A 191 -4.56 -11.94 8.57
CA HIS A 191 -4.07 -10.88 9.46
C HIS A 191 -3.04 -11.41 10.47
N ARG A 192 -3.33 -12.56 11.11
CA ARG A 192 -2.36 -13.22 12.01
C ARG A 192 -1.08 -13.60 11.30
N LEU A 193 -1.17 -14.18 10.10
CA LEU A 193 0.00 -14.51 9.27
C LEU A 193 0.86 -13.26 9.00
N MET A 194 0.24 -12.11 8.71
CA MET A 194 0.99 -10.87 8.50
C MET A 194 1.61 -10.32 9.79
N GLN A 195 0.94 -10.46 10.92
CA GLN A 195 1.52 -10.13 12.24
C GLN A 195 2.75 -10.99 12.53
N ASP A 196 2.69 -12.28 12.27
CA ASP A 196 3.82 -13.21 12.45
C ASP A 196 4.98 -12.86 11.51
N LYS A 197 4.68 -12.50 10.26
CA LYS A 197 5.69 -11.97 9.32
C LYS A 197 6.42 -10.75 9.91
N ILE A 198 5.67 -9.77 10.40
CA ILE A 198 6.26 -8.56 10.97
C ILE A 198 7.10 -8.90 12.21
N ARG A 199 6.61 -9.79 13.07
CA ARG A 199 7.36 -10.28 14.23
C ARG A 199 8.67 -10.95 13.81
N PHE A 200 8.62 -11.81 12.80
CA PHE A 200 9.81 -12.44 12.22
C PHE A 200 10.81 -11.40 11.71
N LEU A 201 10.35 -10.42 10.91
CA LEU A 201 11.21 -9.37 10.36
C LEU A 201 11.86 -8.50 11.43
N ARG A 202 11.15 -8.20 12.52
CA ARG A 202 11.69 -7.47 13.68
C ARG A 202 12.81 -8.20 14.42
N ASN A 203 12.78 -9.52 14.38
CA ASN A 203 13.75 -10.40 15.05
C ASN A 203 14.92 -10.80 14.12
N ALA A 204 14.86 -10.54 12.85
CA ALA A 204 15.86 -10.93 11.85
C ALA A 204 17.08 -9.99 11.84
N ARG A 205 17.77 -9.88 12.99
CA ARG A 205 18.85 -8.88 13.21
C ARG A 205 20.11 -9.11 12.37
N ASN A 206 20.39 -10.35 11.97
CA ASN A 206 21.64 -10.76 11.32
C ASN A 206 21.52 -10.91 9.81
N MET A 207 20.46 -10.39 9.20
CA MET A 207 20.25 -10.45 7.75
C MET A 207 19.66 -9.14 7.23
N SER A 208 19.86 -8.87 5.94
CA SER A 208 19.22 -7.73 5.30
C SER A 208 17.70 -7.89 5.29
N HIS A 209 16.98 -6.79 5.17
CA HIS A 209 15.51 -6.84 5.13
C HIS A 209 15.00 -7.68 3.94
N SER A 210 15.66 -7.60 2.77
CA SER A 210 15.29 -8.39 1.59
C SER A 210 15.51 -9.90 1.80
N GLU A 211 16.60 -10.29 2.44
CA GLU A 211 16.86 -11.70 2.81
C GLU A 211 15.84 -12.21 3.80
N ALA A 212 15.51 -11.42 4.83
CA ALA A 212 14.50 -11.78 5.80
C ALA A 212 13.11 -11.97 5.14
N VAL A 213 12.72 -11.08 4.24
CA VAL A 213 11.48 -11.22 3.46
C VAL A 213 11.51 -12.44 2.56
N ALA A 214 12.63 -12.71 1.88
CA ALA A 214 12.77 -13.89 1.02
C ALA A 214 12.67 -15.17 1.86
N ARG A 215 13.38 -15.27 2.99
CA ARG A 215 13.34 -16.43 3.89
C ARG A 215 11.95 -16.70 4.44
N TRP A 216 11.22 -15.65 4.85
CA TRP A 216 9.83 -15.77 5.29
C TRP A 216 8.96 -16.42 4.21
N TRP A 217 8.95 -15.85 3.00
CA TRP A 217 8.09 -16.35 1.94
C TRP A 217 8.48 -17.73 1.43
N THR A 218 9.77 -18.07 1.39
CA THR A 218 10.22 -19.41 1.05
C THR A 218 9.66 -20.44 2.05
N SER A 219 9.70 -20.15 3.35
CA SER A 219 9.14 -21.04 4.36
C SER A 219 7.61 -21.20 4.24
N GLN A 220 6.89 -20.15 3.83
CA GLN A 220 5.44 -20.25 3.61
C GLN A 220 5.11 -21.06 2.35
N ILE A 221 5.86 -20.87 1.27
CA ILE A 221 5.66 -21.61 0.02
C ILE A 221 5.89 -23.12 0.25
N GLN A 222 6.95 -23.49 0.95
CA GLN A 222 7.24 -24.90 1.28
C GLN A 222 6.12 -25.56 2.10
N ARG A 223 5.53 -24.87 3.06
CA ARG A 223 4.40 -25.40 3.85
C ARG A 223 3.17 -25.67 3.00
N THR A 224 2.86 -24.80 2.02
CA THR A 224 1.68 -24.96 1.15
C THR A 224 1.85 -26.00 0.05
N THR A 225 3.03 -26.55 -0.17
CA THR A 225 3.28 -27.65 -1.13
C THR A 225 3.23 -29.03 -0.48
N HIS A 226 3.15 -29.11 0.85
CA HIS A 226 3.07 -30.35 1.60
C HIS A 226 1.67 -30.62 2.21
N ASP A 227 0.76 -29.64 2.10
CA ASP A 227 -0.68 -29.77 2.40
C ASP A 227 -1.48 -29.96 1.10
#